data_e3f32de80375c47b992a52f14a3a4feb
#
_entry.id   e3f32de80375c47b992a52f14a3a4feb
#
_cell.length_a   1.000
_cell.length_b   1.000
_cell.length_c   1.000
_cell.angle_alpha   90.00
_cell.angle_beta   90.00
_cell.angle_gamma   90.00
#
_symmetry.space_group_name_H-M   'P 1'
#
loop_
_entity.id
_entity.type
_entity.pdbx_description
1 polymer ?
#
loop_
_entity_poly.entity_id
_entity_poly.type
_entity_poly.pdbx_seq_one_letter_code
_entity_poly.pdbx_strand_id
1 'polypeptide(L)' 'MRHFKATIKEKGMDGVIRTLRPEFVCDDTKEYLINFWGLNNPDVLEWNIEEYDE' A
#
# COMPACT_ATOMS: atom_id res chain seq x y z
N MET A 1 14.73 7.10 -9.93
CA MET A 1 13.34 6.72 -9.58
C MET A 1 13.37 5.73 -8.44
N ARG A 2 12.38 5.83 -7.57
CA ARG A 2 12.24 4.91 -6.44
C ARG A 2 11.30 3.78 -6.81
N HIS A 3 11.67 2.57 -6.43
CA HIS A 3 10.86 1.38 -6.62
C HIS A 3 10.24 0.99 -5.29
N PHE A 4 8.94 0.76 -5.30
CA PHE A 4 8.20 0.41 -4.09
C PHE A 4 7.41 -0.87 -4.30
N LYS A 5 7.38 -1.68 -3.26
CA LYS A 5 6.47 -2.83 -3.15
C LYS A 5 5.62 -2.61 -1.91
N ALA A 6 4.32 -2.72 -2.07
CA ALA A 6 3.41 -2.61 -0.95
C ALA A 6 2.68 -3.93 -0.73
N THR A 7 2.35 -4.20 0.51
CA THR A 7 1.44 -5.29 0.88
C THR A 7 0.34 -4.66 1.70
N ILE A 8 -0.89 -4.78 1.23
CA ILE A 8 -2.05 -4.15 1.85
C ILE A 8 -3.09 -5.22 2.12
N LYS A 9 -3.50 -5.35 3.37
CA LYS A 9 -4.57 -6.24 3.76
C LYS A 9 -5.78 -5.40 4.15
N GLU A 10 -6.86 -5.55 3.40
CA GLU A 10 -8.07 -4.78 3.61
C GLU A 10 -9.30 -5.67 3.73
N LYS A 11 -10.32 -5.14 4.39
CA LYS A 11 -11.62 -5.81 4.52
C LYS A 11 -12.60 -5.16 3.56
N GLY A 12 -13.16 -5.95 2.66
CA GLY A 12 -14.17 -5.47 1.72
C GLY A 12 -15.53 -5.29 2.38
N MET A 13 -16.45 -4.69 1.64
CA MET A 13 -17.83 -4.47 2.10
C MET A 13 -18.56 -5.77 2.38
N ASP A 14 -18.15 -6.84 1.72
CA ASP A 14 -18.68 -8.19 1.91
C ASP A 14 -18.10 -8.92 3.12
N GLY A 15 -17.20 -8.26 3.86
CA GLY A 15 -16.52 -8.84 5.00
C GLY A 15 -15.36 -9.75 4.65
N VAL A 16 -15.03 -9.87 3.37
CA VAL A 16 -13.92 -10.71 2.92
C VAL A 16 -12.61 -9.94 3.00
N ILE A 17 -11.60 -10.55 3.59
CA ILE A 17 -10.26 -9.95 3.69
C ILE A 17 -9.49 -10.28 2.41
N ARG A 18 -8.95 -9.25 1.77
CA ARG A 18 -8.14 -9.38 0.56
C ARG A 18 -6.76 -8.82 0.80
N THR A 19 -5.77 -9.46 0.19
CA THR A 19 -4.39 -8.99 0.22
C THR A 19 -4.00 -8.47 -1.15
N LEU A 20 -3.57 -7.23 -1.21
CA LEU A 20 -3.09 -6.58 -2.42
C LEU A 20 -1.58 -6.42 -2.33
N ARG A 21 -0.90 -6.61 -3.45
CA ARG A 21 0.55 -6.47 -3.51
C ARG A 21 0.97 -5.61 -4.71
N PRO A 22 0.62 -4.32 -4.71
CA PRO A 22 1.00 -3.45 -5.81
C PRO A 22 2.49 -3.18 -5.82
N GLU A 23 3.03 -3.06 -7.04
CA GLU A 23 4.39 -2.61 -7.27
C GLU A 23 4.31 -1.35 -8.12
N PHE A 24 5.13 -0.36 -7.80
CA PHE A 24 5.11 0.89 -8.55
C PHE A 24 6.44 1.59 -8.47
N VAL A 25 6.65 2.47 -9.46
CA VAL A 25 7.86 3.27 -9.58
C VAL A 25 7.47 4.74 -9.60
N CYS A 26 8.05 5.52 -8.69
CA CYS A 26 7.79 6.96 -8.63
C CYS A 26 8.90 7.66 -7.86
N ASP A 27 8.89 8.98 -7.89
CA ASP A 27 9.86 9.79 -7.15
C ASP A 27 9.27 10.32 -5.83
N ASP A 28 8.10 9.86 -5.43
CA ASP A 28 7.42 10.30 -4.24
C ASP A 28 7.92 9.58 -2.98
N THR A 29 7.57 10.12 -1.82
CA THR A 29 7.94 9.52 -0.54
C THR A 29 6.91 8.47 -0.13
N LYS A 30 7.28 7.62 0.84
CA LYS A 30 6.36 6.66 1.43
C LYS A 30 5.14 7.36 2.02
N GLU A 31 5.34 8.49 2.64
CA GLU A 31 4.26 9.27 3.25
C GLU A 31 3.23 9.70 2.22
N TYR A 32 3.68 10.15 1.05
CA TYR A 32 2.79 10.49 -0.04
C TYR A 32 1.95 9.27 -0.46
N LEU A 33 2.59 8.11 -0.56
CA LEU A 33 1.93 6.87 -0.99
C LEU A 33 0.90 6.39 0.03
N ILE A 34 1.19 6.54 1.31
CA ILE A 34 0.24 6.22 2.37
C ILE A 34 -1.04 7.03 2.21
N ASN A 35 -0.90 8.32 1.92
CA ASN A 35 -2.03 9.20 1.70
C ASN A 35 -2.75 8.90 0.39
N PHE A 36 -2.00 8.65 -0.66
CA PHE A 36 -2.55 8.38 -1.99
C PHE A 36 -3.39 7.10 -2.00
N TRP A 37 -2.91 6.04 -1.35
CA TRP A 37 -3.59 4.75 -1.30
C TRP A 37 -4.64 4.68 -0.18
N GLY A 38 -4.71 5.69 0.66
CA GLY A 38 -5.66 5.69 1.76
C GLY A 38 -5.38 4.62 2.80
N LEU A 39 -4.11 4.37 3.09
CA LEU A 39 -3.72 3.30 4.02
C LEU A 39 -4.11 3.59 5.46
N ASN A 40 -4.48 4.83 5.77
CA ASN A 40 -5.02 5.21 7.08
C ASN A 40 -6.51 4.95 7.21
N ASN A 41 -7.14 4.40 6.17
CA ASN A 41 -8.57 4.10 6.20
C ASN A 41 -8.84 2.95 7.19
N PRO A 42 -9.93 3.03 7.99
CA PRO A 42 -10.26 1.97 8.95
C PRO A 42 -10.47 0.58 8.33
N ASP A 43 -10.78 0.50 7.04
CA ASP A 43 -10.95 -0.77 6.34
C ASP A 43 -9.63 -1.46 6.01
N VAL A 44 -8.51 -0.74 6.13
CA VAL A 44 -7.19 -1.31 5.95
C VAL A 44 -6.71 -1.89 7.27
N LEU A 45 -6.57 -3.21 7.32
CA LEU A 45 -6.21 -3.92 8.55
C LEU A 45 -4.71 -3.89 8.81
N GLU A 46 -3.93 -4.10 7.75
CA GLU A 46 -2.47 -4.08 7.82
C GLU A 46 -1.93 -3.56 6.50
N TRP A 47 -0.78 -2.93 6.55
CA TRP A 47 -0.07 -2.54 5.35
C TRP A 47 1.41 -2.44 5.62
N ASN A 48 2.21 -2.61 4.56
CA ASN A 48 3.64 -2.39 4.59
C ASN A 48 4.08 -1.87 3.24
N ILE A 49 4.99 -0.92 3.24
CA ILE A 49 5.59 -0.38 2.02
C ILE A 49 7.10 -0.53 2.13
N GLU A 50 7.71 -1.18 1.16
CA GLU A 50 9.14 -1.33 1.09
C GLU A 50 9.68 -0.59 -0.13
N GLU A 51 10.75 0.16 0.07
CA GLU A 51 11.50 0.79 -1.01
C GLU A 51 12.71 -0.09 -1.32
N TYR A 52 12.97 -0.31 -2.60
CA TYR A 52 14.11 -1.10 -3.01
C TYR A 52 14.79 -0.46 -4.22
N ASP A 53 16.08 -0.74 -4.38
CA ASP A 53 16.87 -0.31 -5.52
C ASP A 53 17.01 -1.47 -6.49
N GLU A 54 16.99 -1.14 -7.77
CA GLU A 54 17.29 -2.10 -8.80
C GLU A 54 18.80 -2.28 -8.97
#